data_3bbfa510063ecc4934b09b37175a37da
#
_entry.id   3bbfa510063ecc4934b09b37175a37da
#
_cell.length_a   1.000
_cell.length_b   1.000
_cell.length_c   1.000
_cell.angle_alpha   90.00
_cell.angle_beta   90.00
_cell.angle_gamma   90.00
#
_symmetry.space_group_name_H-M   'P 1'
#
loop_
_entity.id
_entity.type
_entity.pdbx_description
1 polymer ?
#
loop_
_entity_poly.entity_id
_entity_poly.type
_entity_poly.pdbx_seq_one_letter_code
_entity_poly.pdbx_strand_id
1 'polypeptide(L)'
;MTKKNLLLFILLPLFIGCSDSNFNNTNPYIPNYTFTVDINMNLPAYSNLQYPSNAIYYSSVGSKGIYIFNTGSGYNAFDAACPNQVISSCSTMTLKGINVLCSCDGNEYSLFTGQGGLEYPLKQYRVEVNGNVLRVYN
;
A
#
# COMPACT_ATOMS: atom_id res chain seq x y z
N MET A 1 -19.52 34.71 -49.85
CA MET A 1 -19.64 35.55 -48.67
C MET A 1 -20.19 34.71 -47.53
N THR A 2 -19.41 34.27 -46.70
CA THR A 2 -19.67 33.53 -45.45
C THR A 2 -18.63 32.46 -45.24
N LYS A 3 -17.43 32.95 -45.06
CA LYS A 3 -16.30 32.10 -44.64
C LYS A 3 -15.96 32.38 -43.20
N LYS A 4 -16.87 32.13 -42.25
CA LYS A 4 -16.57 32.53 -40.90
C LYS A 4 -17.01 31.59 -39.80
N ASN A 5 -17.43 30.37 -40.06
CA ASN A 5 -17.89 29.48 -39.03
C ASN A 5 -17.26 28.07 -39.03
N LEU A 6 -16.07 27.92 -39.62
CA LEU A 6 -15.43 26.59 -39.65
C LEU A 6 -14.17 26.50 -38.79
N LEU A 7 -14.04 27.36 -37.80
CA LEU A 7 -12.80 27.39 -37.01
C LEU A 7 -13.02 27.29 -35.51
N LEU A 8 -14.17 26.78 -35.08
CA LEU A 8 -14.47 26.71 -33.63
C LEU A 8 -14.76 25.30 -33.14
N PHE A 9 -14.26 24.27 -33.83
CA PHE A 9 -14.51 22.87 -33.46
C PHE A 9 -13.25 22.05 -33.19
N ILE A 10 -12.11 22.68 -33.02
CA ILE A 10 -10.87 22.00 -32.72
C ILE A 10 -10.27 22.65 -31.47
N LEU A 11 -10.80 22.35 -30.31
CA LEU A 11 -10.04 22.38 -29.05
C LEU A 11 -10.88 21.79 -27.91
N LEU A 12 -11.12 20.50 -27.97
CA LEU A 12 -11.46 19.77 -26.75
C LEU A 12 -10.26 18.89 -26.42
N PRO A 13 -9.33 19.31 -25.55
CA PRO A 13 -8.33 18.41 -25.04
C PRO A 13 -9.05 17.38 -24.18
N LEU A 14 -9.14 16.17 -24.67
CA LEU A 14 -9.46 14.99 -23.88
C LEU A 14 -8.35 14.82 -22.83
N PHE A 15 -8.55 15.39 -21.66
CA PHE A 15 -7.80 15.00 -20.47
C PHE A 15 -8.31 13.62 -20.05
N ILE A 16 -7.85 12.59 -20.72
CA ILE A 16 -7.89 11.23 -20.20
C ILE A 16 -6.75 11.19 -19.19
N GLY A 17 -7.01 11.63 -17.96
CA GLY A 17 -6.16 11.40 -16.83
C GLY A 17 -6.23 9.91 -16.51
N CYS A 18 -5.33 9.11 -17.06
CA CYS A 18 -4.99 7.81 -16.49
C CYS A 18 -4.33 8.09 -15.14
N SER A 19 -5.07 7.96 -14.05
CA SER A 19 -4.46 7.76 -12.75
C SER A 19 -4.04 6.31 -12.68
N ASP A 20 -2.82 6.01 -13.05
CA ASP A 20 -2.18 4.74 -12.73
C ASP A 20 -1.97 4.69 -11.23
N SER A 21 -2.96 4.15 -10.52
CA SER A 21 -2.74 3.69 -9.17
C SER A 21 -1.88 2.43 -9.28
N ASN A 22 -0.58 2.56 -9.03
CA ASN A 22 0.36 1.44 -9.00
C ASN A 22 0.04 0.54 -7.78
N PHE A 23 -1.03 -0.24 -7.88
CA PHE A 23 -1.40 -1.22 -6.87
C PHE A 23 -0.59 -2.50 -7.09
N ASN A 24 0.42 -2.72 -6.24
CA ASN A 24 1.33 -3.87 -6.34
C ASN A 24 0.83 -5.03 -5.47
N ASN A 25 -0.02 -5.88 -6.02
CA ASN A 25 -0.57 -7.05 -5.31
C ASN A 25 0.06 -8.39 -5.74
N THR A 26 0.91 -8.40 -6.75
CA THR A 26 1.58 -9.62 -7.25
C THR A 26 3.05 -9.59 -6.89
N ASN A 27 3.55 -10.72 -6.35
CA ASN A 27 4.96 -10.89 -6.04
C ASN A 27 5.32 -12.38 -6.20
N PRO A 28 6.43 -12.73 -6.89
CA PRO A 28 6.79 -14.14 -7.15
C PRO A 28 7.21 -14.89 -5.90
N TYR A 29 7.63 -14.20 -4.84
CA TYR A 29 8.12 -14.79 -3.60
C TYR A 29 7.06 -14.85 -2.49
N ILE A 30 6.00 -14.03 -2.59
CA ILE A 30 4.97 -13.90 -1.56
C ILE A 30 3.67 -14.52 -2.07
N PRO A 31 3.21 -15.64 -1.49
CA PRO A 31 1.96 -16.27 -1.89
C PRO A 31 0.74 -15.34 -1.79
N ASN A 32 -0.25 -15.60 -2.62
CA ASN A 32 -1.46 -14.80 -2.70
C ASN A 32 -2.56 -15.43 -1.82
N TYR A 33 -2.53 -15.16 -0.52
CA TYR A 33 -3.56 -15.61 0.41
C TYR A 33 -4.77 -14.68 0.38
N THR A 34 -5.96 -15.27 0.31
CA THR A 34 -7.22 -14.52 0.45
C THR A 34 -7.53 -14.34 1.92
N PHE A 35 -7.79 -13.11 2.35
CA PHE A 35 -8.21 -12.79 3.70
C PHE A 35 -9.04 -11.50 3.73
N THR A 36 -9.77 -11.31 4.82
CA THR A 36 -10.42 -10.05 5.20
C THR A 36 -10.28 -9.88 6.70
N VAL A 37 -9.83 -8.71 7.14
CA VAL A 37 -9.71 -8.37 8.56
C VAL A 37 -10.19 -6.94 8.82
N ASP A 38 -10.91 -6.75 9.91
CA ASP A 38 -11.37 -5.44 10.37
C ASP A 38 -10.52 -4.97 11.55
N ILE A 39 -9.92 -3.80 11.41
CA ILE A 39 -9.06 -3.15 12.40
C ILE A 39 -9.81 -1.96 13.01
N ASN A 40 -10.24 -2.11 14.25
CA ASN A 40 -10.94 -1.04 14.97
C ASN A 40 -9.91 -0.11 15.65
N MET A 41 -9.76 1.11 15.11
CA MET A 41 -8.79 2.09 15.58
C MET A 41 -9.14 2.69 16.96
N ASN A 42 -10.32 2.40 17.51
CA ASN A 42 -10.66 2.80 18.88
C ASN A 42 -10.05 1.86 19.94
N LEU A 43 -9.54 0.70 19.52
CA LEU A 43 -8.85 -0.22 20.41
C LEU A 43 -7.42 0.28 20.67
N PRO A 44 -6.92 0.19 21.92
CA PRO A 44 -5.57 0.67 22.28
C PRO A 44 -4.45 0.12 21.39
N ALA A 45 -4.55 -1.14 20.96
CA ALA A 45 -3.56 -1.78 20.11
C ALA A 45 -3.42 -1.12 18.71
N TYR A 46 -4.46 -0.42 18.23
CA TYR A 46 -4.52 0.13 16.88
C TYR A 46 -4.74 1.64 16.85
N SER A 47 -4.84 2.28 18.00
CA SER A 47 -5.14 3.72 18.13
C SER A 47 -4.10 4.63 17.48
N ASN A 48 -2.85 4.18 17.35
CA ASN A 48 -1.80 4.92 16.64
C ASN A 48 -2.15 5.19 15.17
N LEU A 49 -2.98 4.35 14.55
CA LEU A 49 -3.45 4.56 13.18
C LEU A 49 -4.34 5.79 13.00
N GLN A 50 -4.84 6.38 14.08
CA GLN A 50 -5.59 7.64 14.01
C GLN A 50 -4.69 8.85 13.69
N TYR A 51 -3.37 8.70 13.82
CA TYR A 51 -2.42 9.79 13.60
C TYR A 51 -1.59 9.53 12.35
N PRO A 52 -1.38 10.55 11.48
CA PRO A 52 -0.56 10.41 10.29
C PRO A 52 0.86 9.92 10.58
N SER A 53 1.43 9.20 9.61
CA SER A 53 2.79 8.65 9.66
C SER A 53 3.02 7.58 10.74
N ASN A 54 1.95 7.01 11.28
CA ASN A 54 2.02 5.88 12.20
C ASN A 54 1.62 4.58 11.52
N ALA A 55 2.23 3.51 11.96
CA ALA A 55 1.96 2.15 11.50
C ALA A 55 1.66 1.22 12.66
N ILE A 56 0.93 0.14 12.37
CA ILE A 56 0.80 -1.02 13.25
C ILE A 56 1.22 -2.28 12.51
N TYR A 57 1.67 -3.28 13.25
CA TYR A 57 1.88 -4.64 12.77
C TYR A 57 0.72 -5.54 13.21
N TYR A 58 0.16 -6.29 12.27
CA TYR A 58 -0.89 -7.28 12.52
C TYR A 58 -0.45 -8.65 12.01
N SER A 59 -0.29 -9.62 12.90
CA SER A 59 0.41 -10.89 12.62
C SER A 59 -0.47 -11.98 12.02
N SER A 60 -1.80 -11.86 12.07
CA SER A 60 -2.71 -12.99 11.85
C SER A 60 -3.10 -13.24 10.38
N VAL A 61 -2.73 -12.36 9.46
CA VAL A 61 -3.04 -12.47 8.02
C VAL A 61 -1.80 -12.13 7.17
N GLY A 62 -1.85 -12.43 5.87
CA GLY A 62 -0.72 -12.28 4.97
C GLY A 62 0.29 -13.42 5.12
N SER A 63 1.46 -13.29 4.50
CA SER A 63 2.53 -14.29 4.55
C SER A 63 3.36 -14.23 5.83
N LYS A 64 3.64 -13.03 6.31
CA LYS A 64 4.41 -12.75 7.53
C LYS A 64 3.75 -11.70 8.43
N GLY A 65 2.42 -11.60 8.38
CA GLY A 65 1.69 -10.49 8.95
C GLY A 65 1.60 -9.33 7.96
N ILE A 66 0.96 -8.26 8.37
CA ILE A 66 0.82 -7.04 7.58
C ILE A 66 1.19 -5.81 8.38
N TYR A 67 1.70 -4.80 7.70
CA TYR A 67 1.81 -3.44 8.20
C TYR A 67 0.67 -2.60 7.64
N ILE A 68 -0.03 -1.90 8.51
CA ILE A 68 -1.05 -0.91 8.15
C ILE A 68 -0.50 0.46 8.54
N PHE A 69 -0.59 1.42 7.63
CA PHE A 69 0.07 2.71 7.76
C PHE A 69 -0.89 3.85 7.40
N ASN A 70 -0.96 4.87 8.26
CA ASN A 70 -1.71 6.09 7.99
C ASN A 70 -0.83 7.07 7.18
N THR A 71 -1.19 7.31 5.93
CA THR A 71 -0.46 8.23 5.04
C THR A 71 -0.78 9.70 5.27
N GLY A 72 -1.78 10.01 6.10
CA GLY A 72 -2.33 11.35 6.28
C GLY A 72 -3.48 11.67 5.31
N SER A 73 -3.52 11.06 4.14
CA SER A 73 -4.62 11.17 3.16
C SER A 73 -5.45 9.89 3.02
N GLY A 74 -5.02 8.81 3.66
CA GLY A 74 -5.63 7.49 3.62
C GLY A 74 -4.76 6.48 4.33
N TYR A 75 -4.93 5.21 3.96
CA TYR A 75 -4.21 4.10 4.59
C TYR A 75 -3.62 3.17 3.54
N ASN A 76 -2.39 2.72 3.79
CA ASN A 76 -1.77 1.65 3.05
C ASN A 76 -1.70 0.39 3.93
N ALA A 77 -1.75 -0.77 3.28
CA ALA A 77 -1.49 -2.05 3.93
C ALA A 77 -0.54 -2.88 3.06
N PHE A 78 0.49 -3.44 3.66
CA PHE A 78 1.51 -4.23 2.98
C PHE A 78 1.79 -5.53 3.73
N ASP A 79 2.12 -6.60 3.00
CA ASP A 79 2.68 -7.80 3.62
C ASP A 79 3.99 -7.46 4.33
N ALA A 80 4.20 -8.05 5.50
CA ALA A 80 5.42 -7.85 6.26
C ALA A 80 6.60 -8.72 5.78
N ALA A 81 6.40 -9.55 4.75
CA ALA A 81 7.46 -10.34 4.15
C ALA A 81 8.36 -9.50 3.24
N CYS A 82 9.66 -9.74 3.31
CA CYS A 82 10.62 -9.16 2.37
C CYS A 82 10.27 -9.53 0.92
N PRO A 83 10.11 -8.55 0.00
CA PRO A 83 9.51 -8.82 -1.32
C PRO A 83 10.50 -9.35 -2.37
N ASN A 84 11.79 -9.34 -2.14
CA ASN A 84 12.81 -9.63 -3.14
C ASN A 84 13.58 -10.94 -2.92
N GLN A 85 13.00 -11.86 -2.15
CA GLN A 85 13.64 -13.14 -1.87
C GLN A 85 12.64 -14.17 -1.37
N VAL A 86 13.02 -15.43 -1.45
CA VAL A 86 12.23 -16.55 -0.91
C VAL A 86 12.00 -16.36 0.59
N ILE A 87 10.80 -16.62 1.05
CA ILE A 87 10.42 -16.50 2.45
C ILE A 87 11.27 -17.45 3.31
N SER A 88 11.86 -16.89 4.36
CA SER A 88 12.71 -17.58 5.33
C SER A 88 12.50 -17.02 6.75
N SER A 89 13.31 -17.45 7.69
CA SER A 89 13.23 -17.00 9.10
C SER A 89 13.52 -15.50 9.28
N CYS A 90 14.29 -14.87 8.38
CA CYS A 90 14.61 -13.43 8.42
C CYS A 90 13.63 -12.56 7.64
N SER A 91 12.62 -13.15 6.97
CA SER A 91 11.78 -12.43 6.00
C SER A 91 10.77 -11.48 6.61
N THR A 92 10.44 -11.60 7.90
CA THR A 92 9.55 -10.64 8.55
C THR A 92 10.28 -9.33 8.75
N MET A 93 9.83 -8.29 8.04
CA MET A 93 10.41 -6.96 8.16
C MET A 93 10.11 -6.31 9.50
N THR A 94 10.96 -5.38 9.91
CA THR A 94 10.81 -4.60 11.14
C THR A 94 10.46 -3.15 10.84
N LEU A 95 9.57 -2.57 11.64
CA LEU A 95 9.20 -1.17 11.50
C LEU A 95 10.38 -0.26 11.88
N LYS A 96 10.66 0.71 11.01
CA LYS A 96 11.71 1.72 11.20
C LYS A 96 11.16 3.10 10.80
N GLY A 97 10.44 3.73 11.73
CA GLY A 97 9.77 5.01 11.46
C GLY A 97 8.67 4.87 10.40
N ILE A 98 8.84 5.54 9.28
CA ILE A 98 7.93 5.50 8.12
C ILE A 98 8.30 4.41 7.10
N ASN A 99 9.34 3.65 7.39
CA ASN A 99 9.85 2.57 6.56
C ASN A 99 9.74 1.22 7.27
N VAL A 100 9.90 0.16 6.52
CA VAL A 100 10.14 -1.19 7.03
C VAL A 100 11.48 -1.70 6.51
N LEU A 101 12.21 -2.40 7.38
CA LEU A 101 13.55 -2.94 7.10
C LEU A 101 13.48 -4.45 6.92
N CYS A 102 13.98 -4.95 5.80
CA CYS A 102 14.21 -6.36 5.59
C CYS A 102 15.54 -6.79 6.23
N SER A 103 15.49 -7.65 7.25
CA SER A 103 16.68 -8.13 7.94
C SER A 103 17.55 -9.09 7.10
N CYS A 104 16.95 -9.71 6.06
CA CYS A 104 17.66 -10.65 5.20
C CYS A 104 18.70 -9.98 4.28
N ASP A 105 18.39 -8.79 3.77
CA ASP A 105 19.22 -8.07 2.78
C ASP A 105 19.58 -6.64 3.21
N GLY A 106 19.03 -6.15 4.32
CA GLY A 106 19.27 -4.80 4.82
C GLY A 106 18.56 -3.69 4.03
N ASN A 107 17.66 -4.03 3.10
CA ASN A 107 16.94 -3.05 2.31
C ASN A 107 15.76 -2.46 3.07
N GLU A 108 15.51 -1.17 2.89
CA GLU A 108 14.37 -0.45 3.47
C GLU A 108 13.32 -0.14 2.40
N TYR A 109 12.05 -0.19 2.80
CA TYR A 109 10.91 0.11 1.96
C TYR A 109 10.04 1.18 2.63
N SER A 110 9.60 2.15 1.85
CA SER A 110 8.71 3.22 2.33
C SER A 110 7.28 2.71 2.50
N LEU A 111 6.67 2.98 3.64
CA LEU A 111 5.25 2.70 3.87
C LEU A 111 4.30 3.69 3.17
N PHE A 112 4.81 4.81 2.65
CA PHE A 112 4.04 5.71 1.80
C PHE A 112 3.85 5.15 0.39
N THR A 113 4.89 4.54 -0.18
CA THR A 113 4.92 4.15 -1.60
C THR A 113 5.06 2.65 -1.83
N GLY A 114 5.52 1.90 -0.83
CA GLY A 114 5.90 0.49 -0.98
C GLY A 114 7.25 0.28 -1.67
N GLN A 115 7.92 1.35 -2.10
CA GLN A 115 9.17 1.24 -2.88
C GLN A 115 10.39 1.13 -1.98
N GLY A 116 11.39 0.35 -2.43
CA GLY A 116 12.66 0.16 -1.72
C GLY A 116 13.88 0.13 -2.64
N GLY A 117 13.74 0.47 -3.91
CA GLY A 117 14.86 0.53 -4.87
C GLY A 117 15.33 -0.82 -5.42
N LEU A 118 14.69 -1.93 -5.05
CA LEU A 118 14.90 -3.25 -5.65
C LEU A 118 13.79 -3.58 -6.66
N GLU A 119 13.88 -4.75 -7.31
CA GLU A 119 12.99 -5.13 -8.40
C GLU A 119 11.52 -5.15 -8.00
N TYR A 120 11.21 -5.72 -6.83
CA TYR A 120 9.83 -5.83 -6.35
C TYR A 120 9.58 -4.87 -5.19
N PRO A 121 8.52 -4.05 -5.26
CA PRO A 121 8.04 -3.27 -4.13
C PRO A 121 7.34 -4.18 -3.11
N LEU A 122 6.92 -3.59 -1.99
CA LEU A 122 6.08 -4.28 -1.01
C LEU A 122 4.79 -4.79 -1.66
N LYS A 123 4.38 -6.00 -1.32
CA LYS A 123 3.08 -6.54 -1.72
C LYS A 123 1.99 -5.78 -0.99
N GLN A 124 1.11 -5.12 -1.74
CA GLN A 124 0.06 -4.25 -1.22
C GLN A 124 -1.28 -4.96 -1.12
N TYR A 125 -2.03 -4.66 -0.07
CA TYR A 125 -3.40 -5.09 0.17
C TYR A 125 -4.37 -3.92 0.10
N ARG A 126 -5.64 -4.21 -0.15
CA ARG A 126 -6.69 -3.18 -0.22
C ARG A 126 -7.12 -2.75 1.17
N VAL A 127 -7.43 -1.47 1.32
CA VAL A 127 -7.95 -0.90 2.56
C VAL A 127 -9.22 -0.11 2.25
N GLU A 128 -10.30 -0.44 2.96
CA GLU A 128 -11.53 0.34 3.00
C GLU A 128 -11.68 1.01 4.36
N VAL A 129 -12.09 2.27 4.35
CA VAL A 129 -12.31 3.05 5.57
C VAL A 129 -13.80 3.12 5.87
N ASN A 130 -14.20 2.53 7.00
CA ASN A 130 -15.58 2.53 7.48
C ASN A 130 -15.63 3.19 8.88
N GLY A 131 -15.69 4.52 8.92
CA GLY A 131 -15.58 5.27 10.18
C GLY A 131 -14.23 5.01 10.86
N ASN A 132 -14.26 4.46 12.08
CA ASN A 132 -13.07 4.11 12.85
C ASN A 132 -12.60 2.67 12.63
N VAL A 133 -13.15 1.96 11.65
CA VAL A 133 -12.76 0.60 11.29
C VAL A 133 -12.13 0.59 9.91
N LEU A 134 -10.94 0.03 9.80
CA LEU A 134 -10.27 -0.24 8.53
C LEU A 134 -10.50 -1.70 8.17
N ARG A 135 -11.09 -1.95 7.00
CA ARG A 135 -11.17 -3.29 6.43
C ARG A 135 -9.99 -3.49 5.51
N VAL A 136 -9.12 -4.44 5.83
CA VAL A 136 -7.98 -4.84 5.00
C VAL A 136 -8.27 -6.19 4.39
N TYR A 137 -8.08 -6.31 3.07
CA TYR A 137 -8.39 -7.54 2.35
C TYR A 137 -7.52 -7.75 1.10
N ASN A 138 -7.49 -9.00 0.65
CA ASN A 138 -6.81 -9.43 -0.57
C ASN A 138 -7.78 -10.22 -1.48
#